data_f4945802af708c66f5b452dd7d840218
#
_entry.id   f4945802af708c66f5b452dd7d840218
#
_cell.length_a   1.000
_cell.length_b   1.000
_cell.length_c   1.000
_cell.angle_alpha   90.00
_cell.angle_beta   90.00
_cell.angle_gamma   90.00
#
_symmetry.space_group_name_H-M   'P 1'
#
loop_
_entity.id
_entity.type
_entity.pdbx_description
1 polymer ?
#
loop_
_entity_poly.entity_id
_entity_poly.type
_entity_poly.pdbx_seq_one_letter_code
_entity_poly.pdbx_strand_id
1 'polypeptide(L)'
;MRREENWAIEEGRIRTFFAVQPDVTQTAEGFAFGGCQIRLIPVSGQLLGKWQQQRTIVIMDGPDDDTAQIYQRFSCSFCPQVDEY
;
A
#
# COMPACT_ATOMS: atom_id res chain seq x y z
N MET A 1 1.19 -12.49 -10.04
CA MET A 1 2.24 -11.53 -9.70
C MET A 1 2.18 -11.21 -8.22
N ARG A 2 3.31 -11.04 -7.60
CA ARG A 2 3.38 -10.64 -6.21
C ARG A 2 4.32 -9.45 -6.08
N ARG A 3 3.86 -8.41 -5.42
CA ARG A 3 4.69 -7.24 -5.12
C ARG A 3 4.73 -7.05 -3.62
N GLU A 4 5.91 -6.81 -3.11
CA GLU A 4 6.09 -6.57 -1.68
C GLU A 4 7.02 -5.39 -1.55
N GLU A 5 6.52 -4.29 -1.02
CA GLU A 5 7.29 -3.05 -0.95
C GLU A 5 7.13 -2.41 0.41
N ASN A 6 8.18 -1.79 0.86
CA ASN A 6 8.20 -1.09 2.15
C ASN A 6 8.07 0.41 1.88
N TRP A 7 6.94 0.98 2.29
CA TRP A 7 6.64 2.38 2.06
C TRP A 7 6.78 3.16 3.35
N ALA A 8 7.39 4.33 3.28
CA ALA A 8 7.56 5.22 4.44
C ALA A 8 6.27 6.01 4.67
N ILE A 9 5.17 5.29 4.87
CA ILE A 9 3.84 5.86 5.03
C ILE A 9 3.16 5.13 6.17
N GLU A 10 2.45 5.87 6.99
CA GLU A 10 1.70 5.31 8.10
C GLU A 10 0.60 4.39 7.58
N GLU A 11 0.42 3.25 8.26
CA GLU A 11 -0.53 2.24 7.82
C GLU A 11 -1.95 2.79 7.71
N GLY A 12 -2.34 3.65 8.64
CA GLY A 12 -3.68 4.20 8.63
C GLY A 12 -4.01 4.99 7.38
N ARG A 13 -3.02 5.70 6.84
CA ARG A 13 -3.22 6.47 5.60
C ARG A 13 -3.43 5.54 4.42
N ILE A 14 -2.67 4.46 4.36
CA ILE A 14 -2.81 3.50 3.27
C ILE A 14 -4.14 2.77 3.39
N ARG A 15 -4.52 2.40 4.60
CA ARG A 15 -5.79 1.71 4.83
C ARG A 15 -6.96 2.59 4.42
N THR A 16 -6.90 3.88 4.74
CA THR A 16 -7.96 4.80 4.33
C THR A 16 -8.04 4.91 2.81
N PHE A 17 -6.88 4.93 2.15
CA PHE A 17 -6.88 4.99 0.69
C PHE A 17 -7.65 3.82 0.09
N PHE A 18 -7.35 2.59 0.54
CA PHE A 18 -8.04 1.44 -0.02
C PHE A 18 -9.50 1.39 0.39
N ALA A 19 -9.81 1.85 1.59
CA ALA A 19 -11.18 1.77 2.09
C ALA A 19 -12.16 2.65 1.30
N VAL A 20 -11.66 3.73 0.69
CA VAL A 20 -12.54 4.62 -0.07
C VAL A 20 -12.64 4.24 -1.55
N GLN A 21 -11.91 3.22 -2.00
CA GLN A 21 -11.99 2.79 -3.39
C GLN A 21 -13.25 1.95 -3.59
N PRO A 22 -14.12 2.33 -4.55
CA PRO A 22 -15.40 1.63 -4.67
C PRO A 22 -15.27 0.18 -5.14
N ASP A 23 -14.18 -0.13 -5.84
CA ASP A 23 -13.97 -1.48 -6.36
C ASP A 23 -13.01 -2.30 -5.52
N VAL A 24 -12.68 -1.83 -4.32
CA VAL A 24 -11.83 -2.57 -3.38
C VAL A 24 -12.70 -3.03 -2.22
N THR A 25 -12.57 -4.30 -1.86
CA THR A 25 -13.33 -4.90 -0.78
C THR A 25 -12.42 -5.11 0.42
N GLN A 26 -12.93 -4.80 1.59
CA GLN A 26 -12.19 -5.06 2.81
C GLN A 26 -12.30 -6.52 3.18
N THR A 27 -11.19 -7.16 3.54
CA THR A 27 -11.16 -8.56 3.94
C THR A 27 -10.62 -8.66 5.36
N ALA A 28 -10.64 -9.88 5.90
CA ALA A 28 -10.13 -10.10 7.26
C ALA A 28 -8.66 -9.77 7.38
N GLU A 29 -7.90 -9.95 6.30
CA GLU A 29 -6.45 -9.73 6.32
C GLU A 29 -6.02 -8.44 5.67
N GLY A 30 -6.94 -7.70 5.07
CA GLY A 30 -6.59 -6.48 4.39
C GLY A 30 -7.65 -6.09 3.39
N PHE A 31 -7.29 -6.09 2.11
CA PHE A 31 -8.21 -5.66 1.05
C PHE A 31 -8.08 -6.59 -0.15
N ALA A 32 -9.06 -6.52 -1.03
CA ALA A 32 -9.05 -7.30 -2.25
C ALA A 32 -9.53 -6.44 -3.41
N PHE A 33 -8.84 -6.53 -4.52
CA PHE A 33 -9.21 -5.86 -5.76
C PHE A 33 -9.19 -6.91 -6.86
N GLY A 34 -10.39 -7.29 -7.35
CA GLY A 34 -10.50 -8.38 -8.28
C GLY A 34 -9.92 -9.65 -7.67
N GLY A 35 -8.94 -10.24 -8.33
CA GLY A 35 -8.25 -11.40 -7.80
C GLY A 35 -7.01 -11.07 -7.00
N CYS A 36 -6.69 -9.78 -6.86
CA CYS A 36 -5.50 -9.36 -6.14
C CYS A 36 -5.80 -9.18 -4.66
N GLN A 37 -5.00 -9.78 -3.80
CA GLN A 37 -5.14 -9.61 -2.36
C GLN A 37 -4.09 -8.63 -1.88
N ILE A 38 -4.50 -7.73 -1.01
CA ILE A 38 -3.64 -6.66 -0.51
C ILE A 38 -3.54 -6.80 1.00
N ARG A 39 -2.31 -6.87 1.50
CA ARG A 39 -2.05 -6.95 2.92
C ARG A 39 -1.16 -5.80 3.33
N LEU A 40 -1.42 -5.28 4.50
CA LEU A 40 -0.64 -4.17 5.06
C LEU A 40 -0.02 -4.61 6.36
N ILE A 41 1.29 -4.51 6.45
CA ILE A 41 2.02 -4.91 7.67
C ILE A 41 2.73 -3.67 8.19
N PRO A 42 2.27 -3.12 9.31
CA PRO A 42 2.95 -1.97 9.88
C PRO A 42 4.30 -2.38 10.45
N VAL A 43 5.30 -1.56 10.21
CA VAL A 43 6.64 -1.80 10.69
C VAL A 43 7.01 -0.63 11.59
N SER A 44 7.39 -0.95 12.81
CA SER A 44 7.85 0.07 13.72
C SER A 44 9.19 0.58 13.24
N GLY A 45 9.28 1.87 13.03
CA GLY A 45 10.52 2.45 12.62
C GLY A 45 11.52 2.48 13.75
N GLN A 46 12.79 2.44 13.41
CA GLN A 46 13.82 2.60 14.40
C GLN A 46 13.80 4.03 14.90
N LEU A 47 13.98 4.15 16.20
CA LEU A 47 14.17 5.47 16.77
C LEU A 47 15.58 5.93 16.46
N LEU A 48 15.68 7.02 15.74
CA LEU A 48 16.95 7.67 15.49
C LEU A 48 16.88 9.02 16.19
N GLY A 49 17.40 9.04 17.41
CA GLY A 49 17.28 10.25 18.20
C GLY A 49 15.84 10.53 18.54
N LYS A 50 15.34 11.67 18.05
CA LYS A 50 13.96 12.08 18.30
C LYS A 50 13.00 11.62 17.23
N TRP A 51 13.49 10.96 16.20
CA TRP A 51 12.66 10.62 15.04
C TRP A 51 12.19 9.20 15.11
N GLN A 52 10.93 9.00 14.88
CA GLN A 52 10.37 7.67 14.73
C GLN A 52 9.65 7.68 13.39
N GLN A 53 10.14 6.92 12.45
CA GLN A 53 9.56 6.86 11.13
C GLN A 53 8.68 5.63 11.04
N GLN A 54 7.43 5.84 10.73
CA GLN A 54 6.49 4.75 10.53
C GLN A 54 6.55 4.29 9.09
N ARG A 55 6.55 2.99 8.91
CA ARG A 55 6.62 2.39 7.60
C ARG A 55 5.59 1.28 7.52
N THR A 56 5.20 0.94 6.30
CA THR A 56 4.23 -0.11 6.07
C THR A 56 4.71 -0.97 4.91
N ILE A 57 4.71 -2.27 5.11
CA ILE A 57 4.98 -3.20 4.02
C ILE A 57 3.65 -3.48 3.35
N VAL A 58 3.59 -3.20 2.05
CA VAL A 58 2.39 -3.41 1.24
C VAL A 58 2.64 -4.63 0.38
N ILE A 59 1.81 -5.65 0.55
CA ILE A 59 1.92 -6.89 -0.20
C ILE A 59 0.71 -7.02 -1.09
N MET A 60 0.93 -7.10 -2.41
CA MET A 60 -0.12 -7.30 -3.39
C MET A 60 0.16 -8.59 -4.12
N ASP A 61 -0.81 -9.50 -4.12
CA ASP A 61 -0.63 -10.84 -4.68
C ASP A 61 -1.87 -11.23 -5.46
N GLY A 62 -1.72 -11.53 -6.73
CA GLY A 62 -2.84 -11.93 -7.57
C GLY A 62 -2.50 -11.90 -9.04
N PRO A 63 -3.52 -11.92 -9.92
CA PRO A 63 -3.28 -11.88 -11.36
C PRO A 63 -2.54 -10.61 -11.74
N ASP A 64 -1.73 -10.73 -12.80
CA ASP A 64 -0.88 -9.62 -13.21
C ASP A 64 -1.68 -8.36 -13.52
N ASP A 65 -2.81 -8.51 -14.23
CA ASP A 65 -3.60 -7.34 -14.61
C ASP A 65 -4.16 -6.62 -13.39
N ASP A 66 -4.78 -7.38 -12.49
CA ASP A 66 -5.36 -6.79 -11.30
C ASP A 66 -4.30 -6.16 -10.41
N THR A 67 -3.20 -6.88 -10.21
CA THR A 67 -2.14 -6.38 -9.36
C THR A 67 -1.53 -5.11 -9.94
N ALA A 68 -1.29 -5.08 -11.25
CA ALA A 68 -0.71 -3.90 -11.88
C ALA A 68 -1.65 -2.70 -11.78
N GLN A 69 -2.93 -2.90 -11.96
CA GLN A 69 -3.89 -1.81 -11.90
C GLN A 69 -3.96 -1.19 -10.52
N ILE A 70 -4.10 -2.02 -9.50
CA ILE A 70 -4.24 -1.47 -8.15
C ILE A 70 -2.92 -0.91 -7.67
N TYR A 71 -1.79 -1.51 -8.06
CA TYR A 71 -0.50 -0.96 -7.70
C TYR A 71 -0.28 0.41 -8.32
N GLN A 72 -0.65 0.57 -9.59
CA GLN A 72 -0.51 1.86 -10.24
C GLN A 72 -1.36 2.92 -9.56
N ARG A 73 -2.59 2.57 -9.21
CA ARG A 73 -3.48 3.50 -8.51
C ARG A 73 -2.89 3.91 -7.17
N PHE A 74 -2.38 2.94 -6.43
CA PHE A 74 -1.79 3.20 -5.13
C PHE A 74 -0.52 4.04 -5.25
N SER A 75 0.38 3.68 -6.14
CA SER A 75 1.65 4.39 -6.25
C SER A 75 1.46 5.81 -6.75
N CYS A 76 0.49 6.04 -7.63
CA CYS A 76 0.21 7.40 -8.09
C CYS A 76 -0.34 8.28 -6.98
N SER A 77 -1.04 7.68 -6.01
CA SER A 77 -1.61 8.46 -4.91
C SER A 77 -0.58 8.80 -3.86
N PHE A 78 0.39 7.92 -3.63
CA PHE A 78 1.36 8.11 -2.55
C PHE A 78 2.76 8.39 -3.02
N CYS A 79 3.04 8.19 -4.30
CA CYS A 79 4.37 8.48 -4.80
C CYS A 79 4.62 9.97 -4.70
N PRO A 80 5.73 10.39 -4.13
CA PRO A 80 6.05 11.83 -4.13
C PRO A 80 6.10 12.28 -5.56
N GLN A 81 5.52 13.41 -5.81
CA GLN A 81 5.51 13.97 -7.13
C GLN A 81 6.89 14.35 -7.47
N VAL A 82 7.53 13.48 -8.17
CA VAL A 82 8.78 13.84 -8.73
C VAL A 82 8.46 14.57 -9.94
N ASP A 83 8.63 15.70 -9.94
CA ASP A 83 8.36 16.37 -11.08
C ASP A 83 9.26 16.24 -12.07
N GLU A 84 9.17 15.98 -12.65
CA GLU A 84 9.86 15.82 -13.56
C GLU A 84 10.08 16.70 -14.25
N TYR A 85 10.14 17.11 -14.34
CA TYR A 85 10.28 17.82 -15.05
C TYR A 85 10.43 18.13 -15.44
#